data_d2e5b57a5974d5f12370c3ccd80754cf
#
_entry.id   d2e5b57a5974d5f12370c3ccd80754cf
#
_cell.length_a   1.000
_cell.length_b   1.000
_cell.length_c   1.000
_cell.angle_alpha   90.00
_cell.angle_beta   90.00
_cell.angle_gamma   90.00
#
_symmetry.space_group_name_H-M   'P 1'
#
loop_
_entity.id
_entity.type
_entity.pdbx_description
1 polymer ?
#
loop_
_entity_poly.entity_id
_entity_poly.type
_entity_poly.pdbx_seq_one_letter_code
_entity_poly.pdbx_strand_id
1 'polypeptide(L)'
;MLVPSYLRTPEETRAPFAANGKFAGLTLEDCTFSQIADGAWAQYKREGRLEALAAARAGFFRATFANTLAAALTRSGDPVIRKAFGDRLEVGMRRQLMELAAPLEQNVAALLLVKR
;
A
#
# COMPACT_ATOMS: atom_id res chain seq x y z
N MET A 1 -5.40 -11.78 13.15
CA MET A 1 -5.19 -10.34 12.97
C MET A 1 -5.58 -9.93 11.57
N LEU A 2 -6.36 -8.87 11.45
CA LEU A 2 -6.80 -8.35 10.16
C LEU A 2 -6.22 -6.96 9.93
N VAL A 3 -5.58 -6.78 8.77
CA VAL A 3 -5.24 -5.45 8.28
C VAL A 3 -6.45 -4.94 7.49
N PRO A 4 -7.10 -3.83 7.93
CA PRO A 4 -8.29 -3.34 7.27
C PRO A 4 -7.92 -2.72 5.92
N SER A 5 -8.00 -3.51 4.87
CA SER A 5 -7.78 -3.05 3.50
C SER A 5 -8.81 -3.67 2.57
N TYR A 6 -9.22 -2.89 1.57
CA TYR A 6 -10.17 -3.31 0.57
C TYR A 6 -9.81 -2.69 -0.77
N LEU A 7 -9.62 -3.54 -1.76
CA LEU A 7 -9.32 -3.11 -3.12
C LEU A 7 -10.62 -2.95 -3.91
N ARG A 8 -10.89 -1.72 -4.36
CA ARG A 8 -12.10 -1.42 -5.10
C ARG A 8 -11.91 -1.62 -6.59
N THR A 9 -12.97 -2.11 -7.24
CA THR A 9 -13.03 -2.13 -8.70
C THR A 9 -13.26 -0.72 -9.24
N PRO A 10 -12.98 -0.47 -10.55
CA PRO A 10 -13.33 0.81 -11.17
C PRO A 10 -14.81 1.18 -10.99
N GLU A 11 -15.71 0.20 -11.12
CA GLU A 11 -17.15 0.40 -10.95
C GLU A 11 -17.48 0.84 -9.52
N GLU A 12 -16.89 0.19 -8.53
CA GLU A 12 -17.09 0.54 -7.12
C GLU A 12 -16.55 1.92 -6.80
N THR A 13 -15.44 2.32 -7.42
CA THR A 13 -14.85 3.64 -7.24
C THR A 13 -15.76 4.75 -7.78
N ARG A 14 -16.43 4.49 -8.90
CA ARG A 14 -17.37 5.44 -9.53
C ARG A 14 -18.78 5.41 -8.95
N ALA A 15 -19.15 4.33 -8.28
CA ALA A 15 -20.53 4.09 -7.82
C ALA A 15 -21.13 5.28 -7.03
N PRO A 16 -20.40 5.95 -6.10
CA PRO A 16 -20.97 7.10 -5.39
C PRO A 16 -21.41 8.25 -6.29
N PHE A 17 -20.85 8.36 -7.50
CA PHE A 17 -21.11 9.44 -8.45
C PHE A 17 -22.05 8.99 -9.60
N ALA A 18 -22.59 7.79 -9.54
CA ALA A 18 -23.30 7.18 -10.69
C ALA A 18 -24.57 7.91 -11.10
N ALA A 19 -25.29 8.52 -10.14
CA ALA A 19 -26.61 9.10 -10.42
C ALA A 19 -26.53 10.43 -11.19
N ASN A 20 -25.64 11.35 -10.74
CA ASN A 20 -25.57 12.70 -11.31
C ASN A 20 -24.15 13.27 -11.32
N GLY A 21 -23.14 12.45 -11.15
CA GLY A 21 -21.74 12.88 -11.05
C GLY A 21 -21.38 13.54 -9.73
N LYS A 22 -22.28 13.54 -8.72
CA LYS A 22 -22.09 14.24 -7.45
C LYS A 22 -22.23 13.30 -6.27
N PHE A 23 -21.42 13.53 -5.25
CA PHE A 23 -21.52 12.85 -3.97
C PHE A 23 -20.96 13.73 -2.87
N ALA A 24 -21.72 13.89 -1.77
CA ALA A 24 -21.31 14.66 -0.59
C ALA A 24 -20.85 16.10 -0.90
N GLY A 25 -21.50 16.76 -1.86
CA GLY A 25 -21.15 18.13 -2.25
C GLY A 25 -19.97 18.23 -3.20
N LEU A 26 -19.42 17.10 -3.65
CA LEU A 26 -18.30 17.05 -4.60
C LEU A 26 -18.78 16.55 -5.95
N THR A 27 -18.27 17.16 -7.01
CA THR A 27 -18.52 16.75 -8.38
C THR A 27 -17.30 15.99 -8.90
N LEU A 28 -17.54 14.81 -9.47
CA LEU A 28 -16.48 14.05 -10.14
C LEU A 28 -16.28 14.61 -11.54
N GLU A 29 -15.15 15.27 -11.79
CA GLU A 29 -14.83 15.83 -13.11
C GLU A 29 -13.99 14.89 -13.95
N ASP A 30 -13.09 14.14 -13.32
CA ASP A 30 -12.26 13.18 -14.02
C ASP A 30 -11.95 11.99 -13.12
N CYS A 31 -11.83 10.83 -13.75
CA CYS A 31 -11.47 9.58 -13.06
C CYS A 31 -10.62 8.75 -14.00
N THR A 32 -9.34 8.62 -13.67
CA THR A 32 -8.40 7.81 -14.45
C THR A 32 -7.93 6.62 -13.62
N PHE A 33 -7.80 5.49 -14.28
CA PHE A 33 -7.24 4.27 -13.68
C PHE A 33 -5.92 3.96 -14.36
N SER A 34 -4.90 3.70 -13.56
CA SER A 34 -3.58 3.38 -14.07
C SER A 34 -2.89 2.37 -13.18
N GLN A 35 -1.83 1.77 -13.72
CA GLN A 35 -0.98 0.85 -12.99
C GLN A 35 0.33 1.55 -12.68
N ILE A 36 0.75 1.54 -11.42
CA ILE A 36 2.05 2.09 -11.02
C ILE A 36 3.13 1.08 -11.37
N ALA A 37 4.19 1.55 -12.03
CA ALA A 37 5.35 0.73 -12.30
C ALA A 37 6.02 0.29 -10.99
N ASP A 38 6.40 -1.00 -10.91
CA ASP A 38 7.15 -1.53 -9.78
C ASP A 38 8.63 -1.18 -9.95
N GLY A 39 9.06 -0.06 -9.39
CA GLY A 39 10.43 0.44 -9.50
C GLY A 39 11.45 -0.49 -8.84
N ALA A 40 11.09 -1.13 -7.73
CA ALA A 40 11.96 -2.08 -7.05
C ALA A 40 12.19 -3.33 -7.90
N TRP A 41 11.15 -3.83 -8.57
CA TRP A 41 11.26 -4.95 -9.50
C TRP A 41 12.12 -4.60 -10.71
N ALA A 42 11.93 -3.41 -11.29
CA ALA A 42 12.73 -2.95 -12.42
C ALA A 42 14.21 -2.85 -12.05
N GLN A 43 14.53 -2.35 -10.86
CA GLN A 43 15.89 -2.29 -10.36
C GLN A 43 16.48 -3.69 -10.16
N TYR A 44 15.71 -4.60 -9.59
CA TYR A 44 16.12 -6.00 -9.43
C TYR A 44 16.45 -6.65 -10.78
N LYS A 45 15.63 -6.41 -11.80
CA LYS A 45 15.90 -6.94 -13.13
C LYS A 45 17.19 -6.40 -13.75
N ARG A 46 17.56 -5.15 -13.44
CA ARG A 46 18.81 -4.55 -13.90
C ARG A 46 20.03 -5.04 -13.14
N GLU A 47 19.92 -5.15 -11.81
CA GLU A 47 21.08 -5.37 -10.93
C GLU A 47 21.20 -6.81 -10.40
N GLY A 48 20.10 -7.57 -10.39
CA GLY A 48 20.09 -8.95 -9.88
C GLY A 48 20.26 -9.06 -8.36
N ARG A 49 20.05 -7.98 -7.61
CA ARG A 49 20.23 -7.96 -6.15
C ARG A 49 18.92 -8.25 -5.42
N LEU A 50 18.74 -9.51 -5.06
CA LEU A 50 17.53 -9.97 -4.39
C LEU A 50 17.36 -9.34 -2.99
N GLU A 51 18.46 -9.14 -2.26
CA GLU A 51 18.42 -8.49 -0.96
C GLU A 51 17.87 -7.07 -1.04
N ALA A 52 18.26 -6.32 -2.06
CA ALA A 52 17.78 -4.96 -2.28
C ALA A 52 16.27 -4.93 -2.59
N LEU A 53 15.79 -5.87 -3.38
CA LEU A 53 14.36 -6.03 -3.66
C LEU A 53 13.58 -6.35 -2.38
N ALA A 54 14.05 -7.32 -1.61
CA ALA A 54 13.40 -7.70 -0.36
C ALA A 54 13.40 -6.55 0.65
N ALA A 55 14.51 -5.81 0.76
CA ALA A 55 14.63 -4.66 1.64
C ALA A 55 13.65 -3.53 1.26
N ALA A 56 13.53 -3.22 -0.03
CA ALA A 56 12.63 -2.18 -0.52
C ALA A 56 11.17 -2.52 -0.20
N ARG A 57 10.77 -3.76 -0.42
CA ARG A 57 9.40 -4.21 -0.15
C ARG A 57 9.09 -4.30 1.33
N ALA A 58 10.03 -4.81 2.13
CA ALA A 58 9.87 -4.86 3.58
C ALA A 58 9.76 -3.46 4.19
N GLY A 59 10.56 -2.51 3.71
CA GLY A 59 10.50 -1.12 4.14
C GLY A 59 9.17 -0.46 3.78
N PHE A 60 8.66 -0.70 2.59
CA PHE A 60 7.35 -0.23 2.17
C PHE A 60 6.23 -0.81 3.04
N PHE A 61 6.26 -2.11 3.29
CA PHE A 61 5.27 -2.77 4.12
C PHE A 61 5.30 -2.22 5.55
N ARG A 62 6.49 -2.04 6.12
CA ARG A 62 6.67 -1.44 7.43
C ARG A 62 6.07 -0.03 7.49
N ALA A 63 6.40 0.82 6.53
CA ALA A 63 5.90 2.20 6.49
C ALA A 63 4.37 2.25 6.38
N THR A 64 3.78 1.31 5.65
CA THR A 64 2.34 1.28 5.40
C THR A 64 1.55 0.68 6.57
N PHE A 65 2.02 -0.41 7.17
CA PHE A 65 1.20 -1.23 8.06
C PHE A 65 1.72 -1.37 9.49
N ALA A 66 2.99 -1.05 9.77
CA ALA A 66 3.59 -1.37 11.07
C ALA A 66 2.83 -0.75 12.25
N ASN A 67 2.39 0.49 12.13
CA ASN A 67 1.66 1.17 13.20
C ASN A 67 0.30 0.52 13.48
N THR A 68 -0.43 0.13 12.43
CA THR A 68 -1.72 -0.56 12.58
C THR A 68 -1.53 -1.92 13.24
N LEU A 69 -0.51 -2.67 12.83
CA LEU A 69 -0.22 -3.98 13.40
C LEU A 69 0.27 -3.87 14.84
N ALA A 70 1.11 -2.89 15.14
CA ALA A 70 1.59 -2.66 16.50
C ALA A 70 0.44 -2.32 17.45
N ALA A 71 -0.48 -1.47 17.03
CA ALA A 71 -1.65 -1.11 17.83
C ALA A 71 -2.53 -2.33 18.14
N ALA A 72 -2.67 -3.25 17.19
CA ALA A 72 -3.47 -4.46 17.37
C ALA A 72 -2.80 -5.50 18.28
N LEU A 73 -1.47 -5.60 18.24
CA LEU A 73 -0.75 -6.68 18.90
C LEU A 73 -0.16 -6.31 20.27
N THR A 74 0.35 -5.09 20.41
CA THR A 74 1.05 -4.70 21.65
C THR A 74 0.20 -3.92 22.61
N ARG A 75 -0.83 -3.24 22.13
CA ARG A 75 -1.65 -2.28 22.89
C ARG A 75 -0.83 -1.18 23.58
N SER A 76 0.46 -1.11 23.30
CA SER A 76 1.36 -0.14 23.89
C SER A 76 1.46 1.10 23.02
N GLY A 77 1.37 2.27 23.65
CA GLY A 77 1.66 3.55 23.02
C GLY A 77 3.14 3.92 23.08
N ASP A 78 3.97 3.12 23.74
CA ASP A 78 5.39 3.40 23.92
C ASP A 78 6.12 3.35 22.58
N PRO A 79 6.76 4.47 22.14
CA PRO A 79 7.47 4.52 20.86
C PRO A 79 8.62 3.50 20.77
N VAL A 80 9.26 3.17 21.88
CA VAL A 80 10.37 2.20 21.90
C VAL A 80 9.84 0.81 21.59
N ILE A 81 8.73 0.41 22.20
CA ILE A 81 8.11 -0.91 21.94
C ILE A 81 7.61 -0.99 20.50
N ARG A 82 6.98 0.07 20.00
CA ARG A 82 6.49 0.11 18.62
C ARG A 82 7.60 0.06 17.59
N LYS A 83 8.70 0.76 17.86
CA LYS A 83 9.89 0.71 17.00
C LYS A 83 10.49 -0.70 16.98
N ALA A 84 10.64 -1.34 18.13
CA ALA A 84 11.16 -2.70 18.22
C ALA A 84 10.29 -3.69 17.45
N PHE A 85 8.96 -3.53 17.54
CA PHE A 85 8.03 -4.33 16.74
C PHE A 85 8.24 -4.12 15.25
N GLY A 86 8.35 -2.87 14.81
CA GLY A 86 8.59 -2.54 13.41
C GLY A 86 9.91 -3.11 12.89
N ASP A 87 10.97 -3.06 13.70
CA ASP A 87 12.28 -3.62 13.35
C ASP A 87 12.21 -5.13 13.15
N ARG A 88 11.52 -5.85 14.05
CA ARG A 88 11.31 -7.29 13.93
C ARG A 88 10.45 -7.67 12.73
N LEU A 89 9.41 -6.89 12.48
CA LEU A 89 8.54 -7.10 11.33
C LEU A 89 9.32 -6.96 10.03
N GLU A 90 10.13 -5.93 9.93
CA GLU A 90 10.94 -5.69 8.73
C GLU A 90 11.94 -6.82 8.49
N VAL A 91 12.64 -7.27 9.52
CA VAL A 91 13.58 -8.39 9.41
C VAL A 91 12.87 -9.67 8.96
N GLY A 92 11.72 -9.99 9.56
CA GLY A 92 10.93 -11.14 9.18
C GLY A 92 10.40 -11.07 7.75
N MET A 93 9.92 -9.90 7.34
CA MET A 93 9.43 -9.67 5.98
C MET A 93 10.56 -9.79 4.94
N ARG A 94 11.74 -9.24 5.23
CA ARG A 94 12.89 -9.37 4.32
C ARG A 94 13.24 -10.83 4.09
N ARG A 95 13.25 -11.63 5.16
CA ARG A 95 13.56 -13.06 5.06
C ARG A 95 12.54 -13.80 4.20
N GLN A 96 11.26 -13.53 4.42
CA GLN A 96 10.18 -14.13 3.63
C GLN A 96 10.23 -13.70 2.16
N LEU A 97 10.49 -12.43 1.91
CA LEU A 97 10.52 -11.87 0.57
C LEU A 97 11.74 -12.28 -0.25
N MET A 98 12.80 -12.77 0.40
CA MET A 98 13.93 -13.38 -0.30
C MET A 98 13.52 -14.64 -1.07
N GLU A 99 12.43 -15.28 -0.67
CA GLU A 99 11.91 -16.48 -1.35
C GLU A 99 10.92 -16.15 -2.47
N LEU A 100 10.53 -14.87 -2.60
CA LEU A 100 9.52 -14.42 -3.55
C LEU A 100 10.06 -13.32 -4.47
N ALA A 101 10.57 -13.75 -5.64
CA ALA A 101 11.01 -12.80 -6.66
C ALA A 101 9.94 -12.71 -7.76
N ALA A 102 9.00 -11.78 -7.59
CA ALA A 102 7.92 -11.55 -8.55
C ALA A 102 7.55 -10.07 -8.59
N PRO A 103 7.06 -9.53 -9.73
CA PRO A 103 6.59 -8.16 -9.77
C PRO A 103 5.31 -7.99 -8.96
N LEU A 104 5.10 -6.79 -8.41
CA LEU A 104 3.85 -6.42 -7.77
C LEU A 104 3.04 -5.54 -8.71
N GLU A 105 1.75 -5.85 -8.83
CA GLU A 105 0.82 -5.01 -9.56
C GLU A 105 0.15 -4.04 -8.59
N GLN A 106 0.30 -2.74 -8.86
CA GLN A 106 -0.36 -1.68 -8.11
C GLN A 106 -1.24 -0.87 -9.04
N ASN A 107 -2.55 -0.99 -8.85
CA ASN A 107 -3.54 -0.22 -9.60
C ASN A 107 -3.98 0.97 -8.76
N VAL A 108 -4.04 2.14 -9.38
CA VAL A 108 -4.47 3.37 -8.72
C VAL A 108 -5.58 4.04 -9.50
N ALA A 109 -6.46 4.69 -8.75
CA ALA A 109 -7.47 5.58 -9.31
C ALA A 109 -7.13 7.02 -8.93
N ALA A 110 -7.07 7.90 -9.93
CA ALA A 110 -6.92 9.33 -9.72
C ALA A 110 -8.25 10.01 -10.02
N LEU A 111 -8.82 10.68 -9.02
CA LEU A 111 -10.10 11.34 -9.14
C LEU A 111 -9.89 12.85 -8.99
N LEU A 112 -10.42 13.61 -9.95
CA LEU A 112 -10.51 15.06 -9.84
C LEU A 112 -11.91 15.41 -9.32
N LEU A 113 -11.96 15.88 -8.08
CA LEU A 113 -13.19 16.25 -7.40
C LEU A 113 -13.23 17.77 -7.23
N VAL A 114 -14.36 18.36 -7.53
CA VAL A 114 -14.56 19.82 -7.41
C VAL A 114 -15.76 20.08 -6.50
N LYS A 115 -15.55 20.97 -5.55
CA LYS A 115 -16.63 21.42 -4.66
C LYS A 115 -17.40 22.57 -5.35
N ARG A 116 -18.66 22.32 -5.60
CA ARG A 116 -19.54 23.30 -6.26
C ARG A 116 -20.82 23.53 -5.47
#